data_9a06bd3fcbcc40253c8e10924e931b78
#
_entry.id   9a06bd3fcbcc40253c8e10924e931b78
#
_cell.length_a   1.000
_cell.length_b   1.000
_cell.length_c   1.000
_cell.angle_alpha   90.00
_cell.angle_beta   90.00
_cell.angle_gamma   90.00
#
_symmetry.space_group_name_H-M   'P 1'
#
loop_
_entity.id
_entity.type
_entity.pdbx_description
1 polymer ?
#
loop_
_entity_poly.entity_id
_entity_poly.type
_entity_poly.pdbx_seq_one_letter_code
_entity_poly.pdbx_strand_id
1 'polypeptide(L)'
;HCQCRRQRQMCIRDRVHAIMGPNGSGKSTLSYMLAGRDGYELESGEVFLEGQSLSDMEADERARSGLFLAFQYPVELPGVGGMSFLREAVNSRRKFLGEEELDHLAFVKEARKVASKMFVKDEMLKRAVNVGFSGGEKKRFEILQMAMLNPKVSILDETDSGLDVDALKIVSDGVNAQRNDENAIVVITHYQRLLDYIVPDFVHILSDGNIIKSGGPELALEVEKNGYAGLINAA
;
A
#
# COMPACT_ATOMS: atom_id res chain seq x y z
N HIS A 1 -3.16 13.22 -20.23
CA HIS A 1 -3.90 12.48 -21.27
C HIS A 1 -3.23 11.13 -21.50
N CYS A 2 -3.73 10.09 -20.85
CA CYS A 2 -3.31 8.72 -21.11
C CYS A 2 -4.01 8.27 -22.41
N GLN A 3 -3.26 8.13 -23.51
CA GLN A 3 -3.77 7.51 -24.74
C GLN A 3 -3.71 5.99 -24.55
N CYS A 4 -4.79 5.40 -24.02
CA CYS A 4 -4.94 3.96 -23.97
C CYS A 4 -5.20 3.40 -25.38
N ARG A 5 -4.17 2.90 -26.05
CA ARG A 5 -4.32 2.03 -27.22
C ARG A 5 -4.60 0.60 -26.73
N ARG A 6 -5.78 0.11 -27.02
CA ARG A 6 -6.30 -1.30 -27.13
C ARG A 6 -5.46 -2.48 -26.57
N GLN A 7 -4.82 -2.31 -25.43
CA GLN A 7 -4.37 -3.41 -24.57
C GLN A 7 -5.05 -3.15 -23.22
N ARG A 8 -5.36 -4.19 -22.46
CA ARG A 8 -5.95 -4.07 -21.12
C ARG A 8 -4.92 -3.40 -20.20
N GLN A 9 -4.78 -2.08 -20.30
CA GLN A 9 -3.92 -1.28 -19.44
C GLN A 9 -4.77 -0.77 -18.28
N MET A 10 -4.38 -1.16 -17.07
CA MET A 10 -4.87 -0.59 -15.85
C MET A 10 -3.96 0.60 -15.50
N CYS A 11 -4.41 1.81 -15.81
CA CYS A 11 -3.74 3.04 -15.36
C CYS A 11 -4.33 3.43 -14.01
N ILE A 12 -3.50 3.37 -12.97
CA ILE A 12 -3.85 3.82 -11.63
C ILE A 12 -3.11 5.14 -11.36
N ARG A 13 -3.73 6.26 -11.57
CA ARG A 13 -3.15 7.57 -11.25
C ARG A 13 -4.21 8.42 -10.55
N ASP A 14 -3.79 9.19 -9.54
CA ASP A 14 -4.64 10.15 -8.78
C ASP A 14 -5.90 9.52 -8.16
N ARG A 15 -5.93 8.19 -7.91
CA ARG A 15 -7.16 7.47 -7.53
C ARG A 15 -6.90 6.36 -6.54
N VAL A 16 -7.97 5.97 -5.86
CA VAL A 16 -8.00 4.79 -5.01
C VAL A 16 -8.64 3.64 -5.77
N HIS A 17 -7.90 2.56 -5.94
CA HIS A 17 -8.35 1.32 -6.54
C HIS A 17 -8.46 0.25 -5.47
N ALA A 18 -9.59 -0.44 -5.41
CA ALA A 18 -9.74 -1.63 -4.58
C ALA A 18 -9.61 -2.90 -5.44
N ILE A 19 -8.82 -3.85 -4.98
CA ILE A 19 -8.75 -5.20 -5.54
C ILE A 19 -9.38 -6.15 -4.54
N MET A 20 -10.51 -6.72 -4.91
CA MET A 20 -11.25 -7.69 -4.12
C MET A 20 -11.22 -9.06 -4.79
N GLY A 21 -11.41 -10.11 -4.01
CA GLY A 21 -11.48 -11.47 -4.54
C GLY A 21 -11.40 -12.52 -3.44
N PRO A 22 -11.79 -13.76 -3.71
CA PRO A 22 -11.71 -14.84 -2.74
C PRO A 22 -10.27 -15.14 -2.32
N ASN A 23 -10.10 -15.87 -1.23
CA ASN A 23 -8.79 -16.35 -0.82
C ASN A 23 -8.17 -17.25 -1.91
N GLY A 24 -6.89 -17.08 -2.17
CA GLY A 24 -6.18 -17.80 -3.24
C GLY A 24 -6.34 -17.22 -4.65
N SER A 25 -7.07 -16.10 -4.84
CA SER A 25 -7.25 -15.49 -6.17
C SER A 25 -6.00 -14.82 -6.75
N GLY A 26 -4.90 -14.70 -5.97
CA GLY A 26 -3.63 -14.11 -6.44
C GLY A 26 -3.39 -12.67 -5.98
N LYS A 27 -4.20 -12.10 -5.07
CA LYS A 27 -4.06 -10.69 -4.61
C LYS A 27 -2.69 -10.39 -4.02
N SER A 28 -2.25 -11.17 -3.04
CA SER A 28 -0.93 -10.97 -2.41
C SER A 28 0.23 -11.38 -3.34
N THR A 29 0.01 -12.33 -4.25
CA THR A 29 0.98 -12.65 -5.31
C THR A 29 1.23 -11.43 -6.18
N LEU A 30 0.16 -10.73 -6.59
CA LEU A 30 0.26 -9.49 -7.36
C LEU A 30 1.02 -8.41 -6.59
N SER A 31 0.71 -8.18 -5.31
CA SER A 31 1.40 -7.17 -4.51
C SER A 31 2.88 -7.47 -4.32
N TYR A 32 3.25 -8.73 -4.10
CA TYR A 32 4.64 -9.15 -3.94
C TYR A 32 5.43 -9.05 -5.25
N MET A 33 4.84 -9.43 -6.38
CA MET A 33 5.45 -9.28 -7.69
C MET A 33 5.70 -7.79 -8.01
N LEU A 34 4.73 -6.92 -7.77
CA LEU A 34 4.88 -5.49 -7.98
C LEU A 34 5.96 -4.88 -7.07
N ALA A 35 6.07 -5.33 -5.84
CA ALA A 35 7.10 -4.87 -4.89
C ALA A 35 8.51 -5.43 -5.18
N GLY A 36 8.65 -6.39 -6.10
CA GLY A 36 9.95 -6.99 -6.44
C GLY A 36 10.44 -8.00 -5.40
N ARG A 37 9.51 -8.70 -4.72
CA ARG A 37 9.88 -9.74 -3.75
C ARG A 37 10.47 -10.95 -4.46
N ASP A 38 11.59 -11.46 -3.95
CA ASP A 38 12.24 -12.65 -4.45
C ASP A 38 11.27 -13.85 -4.59
N GLY A 39 11.38 -14.56 -5.72
CA GLY A 39 10.52 -15.70 -6.04
C GLY A 39 9.16 -15.33 -6.65
N TYR A 40 8.93 -14.03 -6.94
CA TYR A 40 7.74 -13.55 -7.63
C TYR A 40 8.14 -12.78 -8.88
N GLU A 41 8.22 -13.46 -10.00
CA GLU A 41 8.65 -12.91 -11.27
C GLU A 41 7.47 -12.70 -12.24
N LEU A 42 7.60 -11.70 -13.10
CA LEU A 42 6.65 -11.44 -14.17
C LEU A 42 7.00 -12.35 -15.37
N GLU A 43 6.20 -13.38 -15.63
CA GLU A 43 6.45 -14.30 -16.74
C GLU A 43 6.17 -13.65 -18.11
N SER A 44 5.20 -12.74 -18.18
CA SER A 44 4.82 -12.06 -19.43
C SER A 44 4.09 -10.75 -19.14
N GLY A 45 4.11 -9.83 -20.11
CA GLY A 45 3.54 -8.51 -19.98
C GLY A 45 4.56 -7.49 -19.47
N GLU A 46 4.11 -6.29 -19.14
CA GLU A 46 4.96 -5.18 -18.71
C GLU A 46 4.23 -4.38 -17.63
N VAL A 47 4.97 -3.92 -16.63
CA VAL A 47 4.49 -3.02 -15.58
C VAL A 47 5.37 -1.79 -15.54
N PHE A 48 4.75 -0.62 -15.58
CA PHE A 48 5.46 0.66 -15.58
C PHE A 48 5.08 1.49 -14.35
N LEU A 49 6.09 2.09 -13.72
CA LEU A 49 5.94 3.15 -12.73
C LEU A 49 6.51 4.44 -13.34
N GLU A 50 5.66 5.46 -13.54
CA GLU A 50 6.04 6.73 -14.18
C GLU A 50 6.81 6.57 -15.52
N GLY A 51 6.44 5.56 -16.31
CA GLY A 51 7.06 5.28 -17.61
C GLY A 51 8.35 4.45 -17.55
N GLN A 52 8.81 4.08 -16.36
CA GLN A 52 9.94 3.17 -16.17
C GLN A 52 9.45 1.74 -15.92
N SER A 53 10.05 0.76 -16.60
CA SER A 53 9.72 -0.65 -16.42
C SER A 53 10.12 -1.14 -15.02
N LEU A 54 9.18 -1.75 -14.29
CA LEU A 54 9.47 -2.38 -13.01
C LEU A 54 10.23 -3.69 -13.15
N SER A 55 10.17 -4.33 -14.32
CA SER A 55 10.84 -5.63 -14.54
C SER A 55 12.36 -5.54 -14.44
N ASP A 56 12.92 -4.37 -14.71
CA ASP A 56 14.37 -4.11 -14.69
C ASP A 56 14.86 -3.55 -13.35
N MET A 57 13.96 -3.43 -12.36
CA MET A 57 14.25 -2.82 -11.05
C MET A 57 14.24 -3.87 -9.94
N GLU A 58 15.26 -3.80 -9.09
CA GLU A 58 15.28 -4.50 -7.81
C GLU A 58 14.26 -3.89 -6.81
N ALA A 59 13.93 -4.62 -5.75
CA ALA A 59 12.92 -4.20 -4.77
C ALA A 59 13.22 -2.82 -4.14
N ASP A 60 14.48 -2.54 -3.83
CA ASP A 60 14.91 -1.27 -3.24
C ASP A 60 14.85 -0.12 -4.24
N GLU A 61 15.09 -0.38 -5.53
CA GLU A 61 14.94 0.60 -6.61
C GLU A 61 13.48 0.97 -6.81
N ARG A 62 12.57 -0.03 -6.82
CA ARG A 62 11.12 0.19 -6.86
C ARG A 62 10.64 1.04 -5.70
N ALA A 63 11.13 0.75 -4.48
CA ALA A 63 10.79 1.52 -3.28
C ALA A 63 11.29 2.97 -3.38
N ARG A 64 12.52 3.22 -3.82
CA ARG A 64 13.07 4.56 -4.04
C ARG A 64 12.33 5.32 -5.15
N SER A 65 11.92 4.63 -6.21
CA SER A 65 11.12 5.21 -7.30
C SER A 65 9.72 5.61 -6.86
N GLY A 66 9.25 5.12 -5.71
CA GLY A 66 8.00 5.53 -5.11
C GLY A 66 6.91 4.48 -5.03
N LEU A 67 7.25 3.21 -5.11
CA LEU A 67 6.33 2.13 -4.80
C LEU A 67 6.45 1.77 -3.32
N PHE A 68 5.32 1.70 -2.63
CA PHE A 68 5.23 1.31 -1.22
C PHE A 68 4.29 0.11 -1.08
N LEU A 69 4.70 -0.89 -0.32
CA LEU A 69 3.86 -2.03 0.05
C LEU A 69 3.66 -2.07 1.56
N ALA A 70 2.40 -1.93 1.99
CA ALA A 70 1.98 -2.29 3.34
C ALA A 70 1.64 -3.79 3.36
N PHE A 71 2.38 -4.54 4.15
CA PHE A 71 2.26 -6.00 4.20
C PHE A 71 1.04 -6.45 5.00
N GLN A 72 0.46 -7.58 4.62
CA GLN A 72 -0.57 -8.23 5.44
C GLN A 72 -0.05 -8.47 6.88
N TYR A 73 1.16 -8.99 7.00
CA TYR A 73 1.88 -9.20 8.26
C TYR A 73 3.17 -8.38 8.28
N PRO A 74 3.20 -7.19 8.91
CA PRO A 74 4.40 -6.37 8.99
C PRO A 74 5.57 -7.08 9.66
N VAL A 75 6.72 -7.08 9.00
CA VAL A 75 7.93 -7.79 9.44
C VAL A 75 8.53 -7.13 10.67
N GLU A 76 9.04 -7.94 11.60
CA GLU A 76 9.83 -7.49 12.74
C GLU A 76 11.31 -7.41 12.35
N LEU A 77 11.98 -6.31 12.72
CA LEU A 77 13.42 -6.11 12.48
C LEU A 77 14.16 -5.98 13.83
N PRO A 78 14.52 -7.09 14.47
CA PRO A 78 15.23 -7.06 15.74
C PRO A 78 16.57 -6.32 15.62
N GLY A 79 16.84 -5.43 16.56
CA GLY A 79 18.06 -4.63 16.57
C GLY A 79 18.06 -3.36 15.72
N VAL A 80 17.05 -3.18 14.86
CA VAL A 80 16.92 -1.97 14.02
C VAL A 80 15.90 -1.01 14.65
N GLY A 81 16.38 0.11 15.20
CA GLY A 81 15.50 1.11 15.83
C GLY A 81 14.60 1.82 14.80
N GLY A 82 13.33 2.04 15.16
CA GLY A 82 12.33 2.63 14.26
C GLY A 82 12.72 3.99 13.70
N MET A 83 13.28 4.89 14.52
CA MET A 83 13.76 6.20 14.06
C MET A 83 14.92 6.09 13.07
N SER A 84 15.87 5.18 13.31
CA SER A 84 17.01 4.98 12.40
C SER A 84 16.54 4.40 11.08
N PHE A 85 15.66 3.40 11.13
CA PHE A 85 15.05 2.80 9.94
C PHE A 85 14.35 3.85 9.08
N LEU A 86 13.45 4.64 9.70
CA LEU A 86 12.71 5.69 8.98
C LEU A 86 13.62 6.73 8.36
N ARG A 87 14.67 7.17 9.09
CA ARG A 87 15.61 8.17 8.58
C ARG A 87 16.36 7.66 7.36
N GLU A 88 16.90 6.46 7.43
CA GLU A 88 17.62 5.86 6.30
C GLU A 88 16.72 5.67 5.08
N ALA A 89 15.49 5.20 5.29
CA ALA A 89 14.52 5.03 4.20
C ALA A 89 14.15 6.37 3.53
N VAL A 90 13.88 7.41 4.34
CA VAL A 90 13.53 8.75 3.83
C VAL A 90 14.73 9.36 3.10
N ASN A 91 15.92 9.34 3.69
CA ASN A 91 17.10 9.93 3.08
C ASN A 91 17.57 9.17 1.83
N SER A 92 17.46 7.84 1.81
CA SER A 92 17.72 7.04 0.61
C SER A 92 16.82 7.45 -0.56
N ARG A 93 15.51 7.67 -0.29
CA ARG A 93 14.59 8.14 -1.31
C ARG A 93 14.89 9.58 -1.75
N ARG A 94 15.13 10.51 -0.80
CA ARG A 94 15.50 11.90 -1.11
C ARG A 94 16.74 11.97 -1.99
N LYS A 95 17.77 11.21 -1.65
CA LYS A 95 18.98 11.09 -2.46
C LYS A 95 18.71 10.58 -3.87
N PHE A 96 17.85 9.58 -4.01
CA PHE A 96 17.42 9.05 -5.31
C PHE A 96 16.71 10.12 -6.16
N LEU A 97 15.91 10.98 -5.51
CA LEU A 97 15.21 12.09 -6.17
C LEU A 97 16.10 13.33 -6.41
N GLY A 98 17.38 13.30 -6.02
CA GLY A 98 18.29 14.44 -6.13
C GLY A 98 18.03 15.55 -5.10
N GLU A 99 17.31 15.23 -4.02
CA GLU A 99 17.04 16.14 -2.91
C GLU A 99 18.10 16.04 -1.82
N GLU A 100 18.28 17.13 -1.05
CA GLU A 100 19.17 17.12 0.11
C GLU A 100 18.65 16.19 1.20
N GLU A 101 19.55 15.44 1.82
CA GLU A 101 19.22 14.58 2.96
C GLU A 101 18.80 15.43 4.17
N LEU A 102 17.82 14.94 4.92
CA LEU A 102 17.43 15.59 6.18
C LEU A 102 18.51 15.35 7.25
N ASP A 103 18.95 16.40 7.89
CA ASP A 103 19.77 16.28 9.09
C ASP A 103 18.97 15.62 10.23
N HIS A 104 19.67 15.22 11.27
CA HIS A 104 19.05 14.49 12.39
C HIS A 104 17.93 15.30 13.07
N LEU A 105 18.10 16.60 13.26
CA LEU A 105 17.15 17.44 13.99
C LEU A 105 15.89 17.69 13.14
N ALA A 106 16.07 18.02 11.86
CA ALA A 106 14.99 18.22 10.91
C ALA A 106 14.17 16.93 10.78
N PHE A 107 14.84 15.77 10.61
CA PHE A 107 14.16 14.47 10.52
C PHE A 107 13.37 14.16 11.79
N VAL A 108 13.95 14.28 12.98
CA VAL A 108 13.25 13.97 14.25
C VAL A 108 12.03 14.86 14.44
N LYS A 109 12.13 16.14 14.09
CA LYS A 109 11.02 17.09 14.17
C LYS A 109 9.87 16.66 13.24
N GLU A 110 10.18 16.29 12.00
CA GLU A 110 9.19 15.87 11.01
C GLU A 110 8.56 14.52 11.41
N ALA A 111 9.38 13.53 11.75
CA ALA A 111 8.91 12.21 12.16
C ALA A 111 7.94 12.28 13.35
N ARG A 112 8.24 13.07 14.38
CA ARG A 112 7.34 13.28 15.52
C ARG A 112 6.05 13.98 15.12
N LYS A 113 6.11 14.97 14.24
CA LYS A 113 4.92 15.68 13.72
C LYS A 113 3.99 14.72 13.00
N VAL A 114 4.53 13.84 12.16
CA VAL A 114 3.73 12.84 11.42
C VAL A 114 3.24 11.74 12.37
N ALA A 115 4.11 11.22 13.26
CA ALA A 115 3.77 10.19 14.22
C ALA A 115 2.61 10.59 15.15
N SER A 116 2.57 11.86 15.58
CA SER A 116 1.48 12.37 16.44
C SER A 116 0.12 12.30 15.75
N LYS A 117 0.06 12.51 14.44
CA LYS A 117 -1.18 12.41 13.64
C LYS A 117 -1.67 10.96 13.50
N MET A 118 -0.75 9.99 13.57
CA MET A 118 -1.05 8.56 13.44
C MET A 118 -1.18 7.87 14.81
N PHE A 119 -1.20 8.64 15.90
CA PHE A 119 -1.23 8.12 17.27
C PHE A 119 -0.09 7.12 17.56
N VAL A 120 1.07 7.31 16.90
CA VAL A 120 2.30 6.56 17.16
C VAL A 120 3.08 7.25 18.26
N LYS A 121 3.30 6.53 19.36
CA LYS A 121 4.00 7.07 20.56
C LYS A 121 5.51 7.12 20.34
N ASP A 122 6.18 8.08 21.00
CA ASP A 122 7.66 8.25 20.95
C ASP A 122 8.41 6.96 21.36
N GLU A 123 7.86 6.18 22.31
CA GLU A 123 8.44 4.90 22.70
C GLU A 123 8.49 3.89 21.56
N MET A 124 7.48 3.88 20.70
CA MET A 124 7.44 2.99 19.52
C MET A 124 8.54 3.37 18.53
N LEU A 125 8.76 4.67 18.33
CA LEU A 125 9.83 5.15 17.44
C LEU A 125 11.24 4.76 17.91
N LYS A 126 11.44 4.59 19.23
CA LYS A 126 12.72 4.23 19.83
C LYS A 126 12.97 2.72 19.85
N ARG A 127 11.92 1.92 19.81
CA ARG A 127 12.02 0.46 19.83
C ARG A 127 12.46 -0.08 18.47
N ALA A 128 12.89 -1.33 18.45
CA ALA A 128 13.12 -2.06 17.20
C ALA A 128 11.82 -2.17 16.39
N VAL A 129 11.93 -2.04 15.08
CA VAL A 129 10.80 -2.01 14.14
C VAL A 129 9.88 -3.21 14.37
N ASN A 130 8.64 -2.95 14.72
CA ASN A 130 7.55 -3.91 14.92
C ASN A 130 7.77 -4.95 16.05
N VAL A 131 8.92 -4.97 16.73
CA VAL A 131 9.23 -5.97 17.78
C VAL A 131 8.36 -5.74 19.01
N GLY A 132 7.50 -6.73 19.30
CA GLY A 132 6.55 -6.68 20.42
C GLY A 132 5.47 -5.61 20.27
N PHE A 133 5.18 -5.14 19.06
CA PHE A 133 4.03 -4.30 18.78
C PHE A 133 2.77 -5.16 18.66
N SER A 134 1.64 -4.63 19.11
CA SER A 134 0.32 -5.19 18.79
C SER A 134 0.02 -5.07 17.28
N GLY A 135 -0.96 -5.81 16.77
CA GLY A 135 -1.35 -5.73 15.35
C GLY A 135 -1.70 -4.29 14.94
N GLY A 136 -2.48 -3.58 15.73
CA GLY A 136 -2.84 -2.18 15.46
C GLY A 136 -1.64 -1.22 15.54
N GLU A 137 -0.67 -1.48 16.43
CA GLU A 137 0.55 -0.69 16.49
C GLU A 137 1.44 -0.91 15.26
N LYS A 138 1.58 -2.16 14.79
CA LYS A 138 2.32 -2.50 13.57
C LYS A 138 1.71 -1.77 12.36
N LYS A 139 0.39 -1.79 12.21
CA LYS A 139 -0.29 -1.11 11.09
C LYS A 139 -0.17 0.41 11.17
N ARG A 140 -0.31 1.02 12.34
CA ARG A 140 -0.08 2.48 12.50
C ARG A 140 1.36 2.87 12.17
N PHE A 141 2.34 2.05 12.56
CA PHE A 141 3.74 2.30 12.22
C PHE A 141 3.99 2.13 10.71
N GLU A 142 3.29 1.23 10.04
CA GLU A 142 3.34 1.06 8.59
C GLU A 142 2.75 2.26 7.84
N ILE A 143 1.61 2.80 8.31
CA ILE A 143 1.04 4.03 7.72
C ILE A 143 1.92 5.26 8.02
N LEU A 144 2.60 5.30 9.18
CA LEU A 144 3.63 6.32 9.43
C LEU A 144 4.77 6.23 8.41
N GLN A 145 5.25 5.03 8.08
CA GLN A 145 6.25 4.84 7.03
C GLN A 145 5.75 5.38 5.69
N MET A 146 4.52 5.03 5.29
CA MET A 146 3.90 5.52 4.07
C MET A 146 3.84 7.06 4.05
N ALA A 147 3.40 7.67 5.16
CA ALA A 147 3.31 9.13 5.26
C ALA A 147 4.67 9.84 5.19
N MET A 148 5.70 9.25 5.78
CA MET A 148 7.08 9.80 5.76
C MET A 148 7.75 9.63 4.40
N LEU A 149 7.47 8.54 3.70
CA LEU A 149 8.04 8.24 2.38
C LEU A 149 7.32 8.95 1.25
N ASN A 150 6.06 9.34 1.41
CA ASN A 150 5.21 9.98 0.40
C ASN A 150 5.32 9.30 -0.98
N PRO A 151 4.92 8.02 -1.11
CA PRO A 151 5.10 7.24 -2.32
C PRO A 151 4.19 7.71 -3.46
N LYS A 152 4.56 7.38 -4.70
CA LYS A 152 3.73 7.58 -5.90
C LYS A 152 2.62 6.54 -6.00
N VAL A 153 2.90 5.31 -5.58
CA VAL A 153 1.93 4.22 -5.51
C VAL A 153 2.05 3.51 -4.18
N SER A 154 0.95 3.44 -3.45
CA SER A 154 0.85 2.67 -2.20
C SER A 154 -0.03 1.45 -2.42
N ILE A 155 0.47 0.26 -2.14
CA ILE A 155 -0.27 -0.98 -2.15
C ILE A 155 -0.51 -1.38 -0.70
N LEU A 156 -1.78 -1.50 -0.30
CA LEU A 156 -2.21 -1.84 1.05
C LEU A 156 -2.78 -3.26 1.03
N ASP A 157 -1.96 -4.26 1.41
CA ASP A 157 -2.36 -5.66 1.36
C ASP A 157 -3.01 -6.07 2.69
N GLU A 158 -4.34 -6.23 2.68
CA GLU A 158 -5.17 -6.64 3.82
C GLU A 158 -4.83 -5.90 5.13
N THR A 159 -4.70 -4.58 5.04
CA THR A 159 -4.31 -3.72 6.18
C THR A 159 -5.35 -3.67 7.29
N ASP A 160 -6.53 -4.17 7.07
CA ASP A 160 -7.63 -4.31 8.02
C ASP A 160 -7.57 -5.59 8.86
N SER A 161 -6.72 -6.54 8.48
CA SER A 161 -6.63 -7.85 9.15
C SER A 161 -6.19 -7.70 10.61
N GLY A 162 -7.03 -8.22 11.52
CA GLY A 162 -6.74 -8.23 12.97
C GLY A 162 -6.88 -6.87 13.66
N LEU A 163 -7.47 -5.85 13.01
CA LEU A 163 -7.74 -4.56 13.61
C LEU A 163 -9.13 -4.51 14.27
N ASP A 164 -9.18 -3.89 15.45
CA ASP A 164 -10.45 -3.45 16.03
C ASP A 164 -10.98 -2.20 15.30
N VAL A 165 -12.19 -1.74 15.64
CA VAL A 165 -12.86 -0.63 14.97
C VAL A 165 -12.07 0.68 15.07
N ASP A 166 -11.49 0.95 16.24
CA ASP A 166 -10.77 2.20 16.49
C ASP A 166 -9.43 2.23 15.75
N ALA A 167 -8.69 1.11 15.77
CA ALA A 167 -7.45 0.97 15.02
C ALA A 167 -7.69 1.05 13.51
N LEU A 168 -8.76 0.44 13.00
CA LEU A 168 -9.15 0.50 11.60
C LEU A 168 -9.43 1.95 11.17
N LYS A 169 -10.17 2.70 11.98
CA LYS A 169 -10.46 4.11 11.72
C LYS A 169 -9.19 4.95 11.65
N ILE A 170 -8.29 4.82 12.65
CA ILE A 170 -7.01 5.56 12.67
C ILE A 170 -6.17 5.26 11.44
N VAL A 171 -6.04 3.98 11.06
CA VAL A 171 -5.31 3.54 9.87
C VAL A 171 -5.93 4.14 8.61
N SER A 172 -7.25 4.06 8.48
CA SER A 172 -7.98 4.59 7.32
C SER A 172 -7.88 6.11 7.22
N ASP A 173 -7.99 6.83 8.32
CA ASP A 173 -7.81 8.29 8.37
C ASP A 173 -6.38 8.65 7.94
N GLY A 174 -5.38 7.87 8.38
CA GLY A 174 -4.00 8.03 7.97
C GLY A 174 -3.78 7.82 6.47
N VAL A 175 -4.41 6.80 5.88
CA VAL A 175 -4.38 6.55 4.44
C VAL A 175 -5.08 7.68 3.67
N ASN A 176 -6.27 8.08 4.09
CA ASN A 176 -7.02 9.16 3.44
C ASN A 176 -6.27 10.50 3.48
N ALA A 177 -5.52 10.78 4.55
CA ALA A 177 -4.69 11.98 4.66
C ALA A 177 -3.51 12.02 3.66
N GLN A 178 -3.16 10.89 3.04
CA GLN A 178 -2.12 10.80 2.01
C GLN A 178 -2.67 10.94 0.59
N ARG A 179 -4.00 10.93 0.39
CA ARG A 179 -4.62 11.07 -0.94
C ARG A 179 -4.32 12.45 -1.52
N ASN A 180 -3.80 12.48 -2.73
CA ASN A 180 -3.58 13.70 -3.51
C ASN A 180 -3.58 13.38 -5.02
N ASP A 181 -3.49 14.41 -5.85
CA ASP A 181 -3.57 14.28 -7.31
C ASP A 181 -2.29 13.70 -7.96
N GLU A 182 -1.26 13.41 -7.16
CA GLU A 182 0.03 12.91 -7.65
C GLU A 182 0.30 11.46 -7.27
N ASN A 183 -0.53 10.86 -6.41
CA ASN A 183 -0.33 9.49 -5.96
C ASN A 183 -1.53 8.59 -6.23
N ALA A 184 -1.29 7.30 -6.23
CA ALA A 184 -2.32 6.28 -6.34
C ALA A 184 -2.28 5.35 -5.13
N ILE A 185 -3.45 4.90 -4.68
CA ILE A 185 -3.59 3.96 -3.59
C ILE A 185 -4.31 2.72 -4.10
N VAL A 186 -3.70 1.56 -3.94
CA VAL A 186 -4.30 0.26 -4.24
C VAL A 186 -4.60 -0.44 -2.93
N VAL A 187 -5.88 -0.63 -2.63
CA VAL A 187 -6.35 -1.34 -1.43
C VAL A 187 -6.70 -2.75 -1.80
N ILE A 188 -5.98 -3.73 -1.26
CA ILE A 188 -6.29 -5.15 -1.40
C ILE A 188 -7.02 -5.59 -0.14
N THR A 189 -8.26 -6.02 -0.29
CA THR A 189 -9.07 -6.53 0.82
C THR A 189 -10.14 -7.50 0.32
N HIS A 190 -10.59 -8.35 1.20
CA HIS A 190 -11.76 -9.20 0.97
C HIS A 190 -12.96 -8.74 1.82
N TYR A 191 -12.80 -7.65 2.59
CA TYR A 191 -13.84 -7.08 3.44
C TYR A 191 -14.32 -5.73 2.95
N GLN A 192 -15.63 -5.56 2.82
CA GLN A 192 -16.27 -4.28 2.53
C GLN A 192 -15.94 -3.21 3.59
N ARG A 193 -15.86 -3.61 4.86
CA ARG A 193 -15.69 -2.70 6.00
C ARG A 193 -14.50 -1.73 5.84
N LEU A 194 -13.37 -2.14 5.26
CA LEU A 194 -12.25 -1.23 5.00
C LEU A 194 -12.64 -0.17 3.97
N LEU A 195 -13.40 -0.58 2.94
CA LEU A 195 -13.82 0.28 1.84
C LEU A 195 -14.91 1.29 2.25
N ASP A 196 -15.57 1.10 3.39
CA ASP A 196 -16.48 2.11 3.96
C ASP A 196 -15.70 3.30 4.51
N TYR A 197 -14.46 3.09 4.96
CA TYR A 197 -13.57 4.15 5.44
C TYR A 197 -12.65 4.70 4.36
N ILE A 198 -12.15 3.85 3.47
CA ILE A 198 -11.28 4.22 2.33
C ILE A 198 -12.09 3.99 1.06
N VAL A 199 -13.00 4.93 0.75
CA VAL A 199 -13.89 4.79 -0.42
C VAL A 199 -13.04 4.78 -1.70
N PRO A 200 -13.08 3.68 -2.48
CA PRO A 200 -12.34 3.58 -3.72
C PRO A 200 -13.05 4.31 -4.86
N ASP A 201 -12.29 4.78 -5.84
CA ASP A 201 -12.83 5.28 -7.11
C ASP A 201 -13.20 4.11 -8.04
N PHE A 202 -12.43 3.02 -7.96
CA PHE A 202 -12.66 1.81 -8.74
C PHE A 202 -12.49 0.56 -7.89
N VAL A 203 -13.31 -0.44 -8.19
CA VAL A 203 -13.24 -1.78 -7.61
C VAL A 203 -12.99 -2.80 -8.72
N HIS A 204 -12.03 -3.69 -8.50
CA HIS A 204 -11.66 -4.76 -9.40
C HIS A 204 -11.83 -6.10 -8.69
N ILE A 205 -12.51 -7.03 -9.33
CA ILE A 205 -12.69 -8.39 -8.79
C ILE A 205 -11.67 -9.30 -9.44
N LEU A 206 -10.77 -9.82 -8.61
CA LEU A 206 -9.74 -10.79 -9.01
C LEU A 206 -10.20 -12.21 -8.67
N SER A 207 -10.20 -13.09 -9.66
CA SER A 207 -10.45 -14.53 -9.47
C SER A 207 -9.50 -15.33 -10.37
N ASP A 208 -8.89 -16.36 -9.80
CA ASP A 208 -7.94 -17.24 -10.52
C ASP A 208 -6.90 -16.49 -11.32
N GLY A 209 -6.32 -15.43 -10.73
CA GLY A 209 -5.29 -14.59 -11.33
C GLY A 209 -5.78 -13.60 -12.41
N ASN A 210 -7.10 -13.53 -12.65
CA ASN A 210 -7.69 -12.65 -13.68
C ASN A 210 -8.62 -11.62 -13.06
N ILE A 211 -8.60 -10.39 -13.58
CA ILE A 211 -9.65 -9.40 -13.28
C ILE A 211 -10.87 -9.74 -14.11
N ILE A 212 -11.91 -10.28 -13.45
CA ILE A 212 -13.16 -10.72 -14.08
C ILE A 212 -14.19 -9.60 -14.21
N LYS A 213 -14.16 -8.61 -13.33
CA LYS A 213 -15.09 -7.46 -13.36
C LYS A 213 -14.41 -6.22 -12.79
N SER A 214 -14.72 -5.06 -13.34
CA SER A 214 -14.31 -3.75 -12.81
C SER A 214 -15.51 -2.81 -12.82
N GLY A 215 -15.62 -1.96 -11.78
CA GLY A 215 -16.72 -1.02 -11.63
C GLY A 215 -16.38 0.08 -10.62
N GLY A 216 -17.37 0.87 -10.25
CA GLY A 216 -17.29 1.85 -9.18
C GLY A 216 -17.43 1.23 -7.78
N PRO A 217 -17.56 2.07 -6.74
CA PRO A 217 -17.69 1.61 -5.34
C PRO A 217 -18.86 0.66 -5.11
N GLU A 218 -19.94 0.79 -5.91
CA GLU A 218 -21.12 -0.05 -5.86
C GLU A 218 -20.83 -1.55 -6.09
N LEU A 219 -19.74 -1.85 -6.81
CA LEU A 219 -19.34 -3.23 -7.05
C LEU A 219 -18.92 -3.95 -5.77
N ALA A 220 -18.32 -3.23 -4.81
CA ALA A 220 -17.97 -3.79 -3.52
C ALA A 220 -19.23 -4.18 -2.71
N LEU A 221 -20.28 -3.34 -2.75
CA LEU A 221 -21.59 -3.65 -2.13
C LEU A 221 -22.27 -4.84 -2.80
N GLU A 222 -22.14 -4.97 -4.12
CA GLU A 222 -22.64 -6.12 -4.87
C GLU A 222 -21.99 -7.43 -4.42
N VAL A 223 -20.65 -7.40 -4.20
CA VAL A 223 -19.90 -8.54 -3.67
C VAL A 223 -20.36 -8.92 -2.26
N GLU A 224 -20.52 -7.93 -1.37
CA GLU A 224 -20.97 -8.18 0.00
C GLU A 224 -22.35 -8.84 0.04
N LYS A 225 -23.29 -8.37 -0.79
CA LYS A 225 -24.66 -8.86 -0.85
C LYS A 225 -24.78 -10.23 -1.51
N ASN A 226 -24.07 -10.49 -2.60
CA ASN A 226 -24.27 -11.64 -3.46
C ASN A 226 -23.14 -12.67 -3.38
N GLY A 227 -22.04 -12.34 -2.69
CA GLY A 227 -20.81 -13.12 -2.68
C GLY A 227 -20.07 -13.13 -4.02
N TYR A 228 -18.85 -13.66 -4.03
CA TYR A 228 -18.05 -13.78 -5.25
C TYR A 228 -18.61 -14.78 -6.26
N ALA A 229 -19.28 -15.86 -5.78
CA ALA A 229 -19.81 -16.91 -6.65
C ALA A 229 -20.83 -16.40 -7.66
N GLY A 230 -21.67 -15.42 -7.28
CA GLY A 230 -22.63 -14.80 -8.17
C GLY A 230 -22.00 -14.02 -9.34
N LEU A 231 -20.81 -13.47 -9.12
CA LEU A 231 -20.07 -12.70 -10.13
C LEU A 231 -19.20 -13.60 -11.01
N ILE A 232 -18.60 -14.65 -10.45
CA ILE A 232 -17.74 -15.60 -11.17
C ILE A 232 -18.55 -16.41 -12.17
N ASN A 233 -19.76 -16.85 -11.79
CA ASN A 233 -20.64 -17.65 -12.68
C ASN A 233 -21.33 -16.80 -13.77
N ALA A 234 -21.28 -15.49 -13.71
CA ALA A 234 -21.86 -14.57 -14.68
C ALA A 234 -20.84 -14.00 -15.69
N ALA A 235 -19.55 -14.29 -15.51
CA ALA A 235 -18.44 -13.85 -16.36
C ALA A 235 -18.01 -14.98 -17.30
#